data_bcc8b11e317f6dc1ca2c31258239c1a8
#
_entry.id   bcc8b11e317f6dc1ca2c31258239c1a8
#
_cell.length_a   1.000
_cell.length_b   1.000
_cell.length_c   1.000
_cell.angle_alpha   90.00
_cell.angle_beta   90.00
_cell.angle_gamma   90.00
#
_symmetry.space_group_name_H-M   'P 1'
#
loop_
_entity.id
_entity.type
_entity.pdbx_description
1 polymer ?
#
loop_
_entity_poly.entity_id
_entity_poly.type
_entity_poly.pdbx_seq_one_letter_code
_entity_poly.pdbx_strand_id
1 'polypeptide(L)' 'VVDAPSRFPLSLDHFCTNLSKRDRRVELISAFHSEEKLAGKVMDTDAAFLERFAAFTTRKV' A
#
# COMPACT_ATOMS: atom_id res chain seq x y z
N VAL A 1 -18.32 -1.19 12.93
CA VAL A 1 -17.35 -1.18 11.87
C VAL A 1 -16.27 -2.19 12.15
N VAL A 2 -15.97 -2.94 11.16
CA VAL A 2 -14.95 -3.97 11.29
C VAL A 2 -13.63 -3.41 10.83
N ASP A 3 -12.63 -3.53 11.69
CA ASP A 3 -11.30 -3.08 11.35
C ASP A 3 -10.40 -4.21 10.89
N ALA A 4 -10.98 -5.38 10.71
CA ALA A 4 -10.22 -6.52 10.23
C ALA A 4 -9.70 -6.23 8.83
N PRO A 5 -8.52 -6.77 8.48
CA PRO A 5 -8.01 -6.61 7.13
C PRO A 5 -9.02 -7.10 6.12
N SER A 6 -9.17 -6.38 5.03
CA SER A 6 -10.10 -6.77 4.00
C SER A 6 -9.64 -8.04 3.33
N ARG A 7 -10.58 -8.94 3.09
CA ARG A 7 -10.31 -10.16 2.34
C ARG A 7 -10.52 -9.95 0.85
N PHE A 8 -11.13 -8.83 0.51
CA PHE A 8 -11.41 -8.51 -0.87
C PHE A 8 -10.28 -7.69 -1.44
N PRO A 9 -9.93 -7.91 -2.71
CA PRO A 9 -8.91 -7.10 -3.33
C PRO A 9 -9.35 -5.65 -3.37
N LEU A 10 -8.42 -4.76 -3.17
CA LEU A 10 -8.67 -3.35 -3.38
C LEU A 10 -7.59 -2.81 -4.31
N SER A 11 -7.87 -1.67 -4.91
CA SER A 11 -6.93 -1.12 -5.86
C SER A 11 -5.74 -0.51 -5.13
N LEU A 12 -4.63 -0.47 -5.82
CA LEU A 12 -3.43 0.16 -5.30
C LEU A 12 -3.70 1.64 -4.97
N ASP A 13 -4.45 2.32 -5.84
CA ASP A 13 -4.81 3.72 -5.60
C ASP A 13 -5.60 3.87 -4.30
N HIS A 14 -6.55 2.98 -4.09
CA HIS A 14 -7.37 3.02 -2.88
C HIS A 14 -6.51 2.79 -1.64
N PHE A 15 -5.63 1.80 -1.70
CA PHE A 15 -4.74 1.51 -0.59
C PHE A 15 -3.85 2.71 -0.27
N CYS A 16 -3.26 3.29 -1.28
CA CYS A 16 -2.35 4.42 -1.09
C CYS A 16 -3.10 5.65 -0.56
N THR A 17 -4.32 5.87 -1.03
CA THR A 17 -5.13 6.97 -0.53
C THR A 17 -5.43 6.80 0.96
N ASN A 18 -5.82 5.59 1.36
CA ASN A 18 -6.08 5.32 2.77
C ASN A 18 -4.82 5.41 3.61
N LEU A 19 -3.72 4.92 3.07
CA LEU A 19 -2.45 4.96 3.78
C LEU A 19 -1.99 6.40 4.00
N SER A 20 -2.17 7.26 3.02
CA SER A 20 -1.73 8.64 3.12
C SER A 20 -2.50 9.41 4.19
N LYS A 21 -3.68 8.93 4.56
CA LYS A 21 -4.44 9.57 5.64
C LYS A 21 -3.89 9.24 7.01
N ARG A 22 -3.13 8.15 7.12
CA ARG A 22 -2.58 7.69 8.39
C ARG A 22 -1.08 7.90 8.49
N ASP A 23 -0.44 8.02 7.36
CA ASP A 23 1.01 8.05 7.30
C ASP A 23 1.45 9.29 6.54
N ARG A 24 2.38 10.03 7.10
CA ARG A 24 2.85 11.27 6.50
C ARG A 24 4.01 11.07 5.54
N ARG A 25 4.44 9.84 5.35
CA ARG A 25 5.56 9.55 4.47
C ARG A 25 5.09 9.49 3.03
N VAL A 26 4.56 10.62 2.55
CA VAL A 26 3.95 10.67 1.22
C VAL A 26 4.94 10.34 0.12
N GLU A 27 6.20 10.68 0.30
CA GLU A 27 7.21 10.36 -0.70
C GLU A 27 7.40 8.86 -0.82
N LEU A 28 7.43 8.16 0.30
CA LEU A 28 7.55 6.71 0.30
C LEU A 28 6.29 6.05 -0.28
N ILE A 29 5.14 6.59 0.07
CA ILE A 29 3.89 6.06 -0.45
C ILE A 29 3.84 6.22 -1.96
N SER A 30 4.25 7.37 -2.46
CA SER A 30 4.27 7.63 -3.89
C SER A 30 5.24 6.69 -4.61
N ALA A 31 6.41 6.49 -4.04
CA ALA A 31 7.40 5.57 -4.61
C ALA A 31 6.88 4.14 -4.61
N PHE A 32 6.25 3.74 -3.52
CA PHE A 32 5.66 2.40 -3.43
C PHE A 32 4.59 2.22 -4.51
N HIS A 33 3.74 3.23 -4.67
CA HIS A 33 2.69 3.18 -5.69
C HIS A 33 3.29 2.96 -7.07
N SER A 34 4.34 3.71 -7.40
CA SER A 34 4.98 3.58 -8.69
C SER A 34 5.58 2.19 -8.89
N GLU A 35 6.26 1.66 -7.86
CA GLU A 35 6.89 0.36 -7.98
C GLU A 35 5.86 -0.74 -8.15
N GLU A 36 4.78 -0.69 -7.38
CA GLU A 36 3.73 -1.71 -7.49
C GLU A 36 3.04 -1.63 -8.85
N LYS A 37 2.83 -0.44 -9.33
CA LYS A 37 2.19 -0.26 -10.64
C LYS A 37 3.07 -0.82 -11.75
N LEU A 38 4.36 -0.56 -11.69
CA LEU A 38 5.31 -1.09 -12.67
C LEU A 38 5.38 -2.61 -12.60
N ALA A 39 5.23 -3.17 -11.41
CA ALA A 39 5.24 -4.62 -11.25
C ALA A 39 3.90 -5.25 -11.63
N GLY A 40 2.90 -4.44 -11.98
CA GLY A 40 1.59 -4.96 -12.35
C GLY A 40 0.72 -5.33 -11.17
N LYS A 41 1.11 -4.96 -9.97
CA LYS A 41 0.38 -5.33 -8.76
C LYS A 41 -0.56 -4.21 -8.36
N VAL A 42 -1.59 -4.02 -9.17
CA VAL A 42 -2.51 -2.90 -8.97
C VAL A 42 -3.74 -3.29 -8.17
N MET A 43 -3.89 -4.59 -7.85
CA MET A 43 -5.00 -5.09 -7.05
C MET A 43 -4.47 -6.15 -6.10
N ASP A 44 -4.78 -6.02 -4.82
CA ASP A 44 -4.44 -7.03 -3.84
C ASP A 44 -5.18 -6.71 -2.56
N THR A 45 -5.03 -7.57 -1.55
CA THR A 45 -5.66 -7.32 -0.28
C THR A 45 -4.90 -6.23 0.48
N ASP A 46 -5.60 -5.60 1.41
CA ASP A 46 -4.99 -4.57 2.23
C ASP A 46 -3.79 -5.13 3.01
N ALA A 47 -3.94 -6.33 3.55
CA ALA A 47 -2.87 -6.94 4.33
C ALA A 47 -1.62 -7.17 3.48
N ALA A 48 -1.81 -7.63 2.23
CA ALA A 48 -0.69 -7.87 1.34
C ALA A 48 0.03 -6.57 0.98
N PHE A 49 -0.74 -5.52 0.73
CA PHE A 49 -0.14 -4.22 0.43
C PHE A 49 0.63 -3.67 1.62
N LEU A 50 0.07 -3.80 2.82
CA LEU A 50 0.75 -3.34 4.02
C LEU A 50 2.07 -4.06 4.24
N GLU A 51 2.07 -5.36 4.03
CA GLU A 51 3.27 -6.15 4.20
C GLU A 51 4.35 -5.73 3.21
N ARG A 52 3.96 -5.54 1.96
CA ARG A 52 4.92 -5.10 0.95
C ARG A 52 5.40 -3.67 1.21
N PHE A 53 4.51 -2.81 1.69
CA PHE A 53 4.91 -1.46 2.01
C PHE A 53 5.91 -1.44 3.16
N ALA A 54 5.70 -2.26 4.18
CA ALA A 54 6.63 -2.34 5.30
C ALA A 54 8.01 -2.80 4.81
N ALA A 55 8.04 -3.81 3.96
CA ALA A 55 9.30 -4.29 3.40
C ALA A 55 9.97 -3.21 2.54
N PHE A 56 9.15 -2.49 1.77
CA PHE A 56 9.65 -1.43 0.90
C PHE A 56 10.30 -0.31 1.71
N THR A 57 9.63 0.15 2.77
CA THR A 57 10.18 1.23 3.58
C THR A 57 11.43 0.79 4.32
N THR A 58 11.49 -0.46 4.73
CA THR A 58 12.67 -0.99 5.38
C THR A 58 13.86 -0.99 4.43
N ARG A 59 13.64 -1.32 3.17
CA ARG A 59 14.73 -1.34 2.19
C ARG A 59 15.20 0.06 1.82
N LYS A 60 14.29 1.03 1.85
CA LYS A 60 14.60 2.39 1.38
C LYS A 60 15.16 3.29 2.46
N VAL A 61 15.13 2.86 3.68
CA VAL A 61 15.63 3.68 4.80
C VAL A 61 17.12 3.50 5.04
#